data_5dfd8f7e41b90d240bdd5c27040b4172
#
_entry.id   5dfd8f7e41b90d240bdd5c27040b4172
#
_cell.length_a   1.000
_cell.length_b   1.000
_cell.length_c   1.000
_cell.angle_alpha   90.00
_cell.angle_beta   90.00
_cell.angle_gamma   90.00
#
_symmetry.space_group_name_H-M   'P 1'
#
loop_
_entity.id
_entity.type
_entity.pdbx_description
1 polymer ?
#
loop_
_entity_poly.entity_id
_entity_poly.type
_entity_poly.pdbx_seq_one_letter_code
_entity_poly.pdbx_strand_id
1 'polypeptide(L)'
;VTENQAQAEAAGPSVWQQRIAGEWHGRPSLFDATGTWCGYEDIRRSSEYTDGATVYRMDGGLEGGGPLAGRFRLAAPFAFGVTDADDNRVYVGPDFHGSGQPYGTFVDARYYGPGWQVGLNTWNHVLPDGDTQVYSSVLYQGWTVVGCFNGVYRRTTDHDENPATREAVAAHLAAETRCGPVPWILPTKQSGTFAGECEVWDAHQKRLGTVLVEDRLTPLDLLRTEHHLSWSGSGLDREATVVRRRDGTREFWEGPGAWGNAQAFGRANFPVWHFADGGAQRVVGREYALDATPGMSAGGRLAVTYEVFDGQVLAAVLHGVLDWSAS
;
A
#
# COMPACT_ATOMS: atom_id res chain seq x y z
N VAL A 1 13.86 32.61 -16.45
CA VAL A 1 12.72 31.69 -16.56
C VAL A 1 12.99 30.81 -17.75
N THR A 2 13.29 29.55 -17.53
CA THR A 2 13.65 28.61 -18.61
C THR A 2 12.38 28.10 -19.28
N GLU A 3 12.44 27.71 -20.56
CA GLU A 3 11.31 27.15 -21.33
C GLU A 3 10.61 25.98 -20.63
N ASN A 4 11.35 25.20 -19.80
CA ASN A 4 10.80 24.14 -18.97
C ASN A 4 9.84 24.63 -17.86
N GLN A 5 10.03 25.83 -17.32
CA GLN A 5 9.09 26.39 -16.33
C GLN A 5 7.79 26.86 -16.99
N ALA A 6 7.88 27.42 -18.19
CA ALA A 6 6.69 27.86 -18.94
C ALA A 6 5.86 26.66 -19.47
N GLN A 7 6.47 25.50 -19.73
CA GLN A 7 5.75 24.27 -20.10
C GLN A 7 5.07 23.60 -18.89
N ALA A 8 5.68 23.67 -17.69
CA ALA A 8 5.05 23.16 -16.47
C ALA A 8 3.81 23.96 -16.05
N GLU A 9 3.79 25.28 -16.32
CA GLU A 9 2.64 26.15 -16.06
C GLU A 9 1.42 25.87 -16.97
N ALA A 10 1.58 25.15 -18.06
CA ALA A 10 0.52 24.83 -19.02
C ALA A 10 -0.07 23.40 -18.85
N ALA A 11 0.55 22.54 -18.07
CA ALA A 11 0.07 21.19 -17.82
C ALA A 11 -0.92 21.19 -16.67
N GLY A 12 -2.13 20.71 -16.92
CA GLY A 12 -3.13 20.46 -15.85
C GLY A 12 -2.67 19.35 -14.89
N PRO A 13 -3.44 19.09 -13.82
CA PRO A 13 -3.10 18.08 -12.82
C PRO A 13 -3.01 16.69 -13.45
N SER A 14 -2.02 15.88 -13.01
CA SER A 14 -1.87 14.48 -13.42
C SER A 14 -3.09 13.64 -13.01
N VAL A 15 -3.23 12.44 -13.59
CA VAL A 15 -4.31 11.50 -13.21
C VAL A 15 -4.26 11.20 -11.71
N TRP A 16 -3.07 10.98 -11.15
CA TRP A 16 -2.91 10.77 -9.72
C TRP A 16 -3.36 11.96 -8.89
N GLN A 17 -2.96 13.19 -9.26
CA GLN A 17 -3.38 14.41 -8.57
C GLN A 17 -4.90 14.57 -8.56
N GLN A 18 -5.56 14.30 -9.68
CA GLN A 18 -7.03 14.33 -9.76
C GLN A 18 -7.66 13.27 -8.84
N ARG A 19 -7.07 12.07 -8.76
CA ARG A 19 -7.57 10.96 -7.93
C ARG A 19 -7.45 11.22 -6.44
N ILE A 20 -6.40 11.89 -6.00
CA ILE A 20 -6.17 12.18 -4.58
C ILE A 20 -6.66 13.55 -4.15
N ALA A 21 -7.15 14.37 -5.07
CA ALA A 21 -7.70 15.69 -4.74
C ALA A 21 -8.83 15.58 -3.71
N GLY A 22 -8.93 16.60 -2.84
CA GLY A 22 -9.92 16.66 -1.77
C GLY A 22 -9.37 16.26 -0.42
N GLU A 23 -10.28 15.94 0.49
CA GLU A 23 -9.95 15.65 1.88
C GLU A 23 -10.08 14.16 2.18
N TRP A 24 -9.13 13.64 2.95
CA TRP A 24 -9.02 12.24 3.32
C TRP A 24 -8.81 12.09 4.82
N HIS A 25 -9.54 11.18 5.42
CA HIS A 25 -9.43 10.83 6.84
C HIS A 25 -8.99 9.38 6.98
N GLY A 26 -8.01 9.14 7.85
CA GLY A 26 -7.49 7.80 8.09
C GLY A 26 -6.91 7.67 9.49
N ARG A 27 -6.83 6.42 9.92
CA ARG A 27 -6.22 6.05 11.20
C ARG A 27 -5.28 4.87 11.00
N PRO A 28 -4.15 5.07 10.27
CA PRO A 28 -3.19 4.00 10.06
C PRO A 28 -2.63 3.50 11.40
N SER A 29 -2.60 2.19 11.54
CA SER A 29 -1.98 1.51 12.68
C SER A 29 -0.47 1.52 12.56
N LEU A 30 0.22 1.72 13.68
CA LEU A 30 1.67 1.65 13.80
C LEU A 30 2.08 0.30 14.37
N PHE A 31 3.06 -0.32 13.72
CA PHE A 31 3.69 -1.57 14.15
C PHE A 31 5.20 -1.38 14.28
N ASP A 32 5.80 -2.06 15.25
CA ASP A 32 7.25 -2.17 15.34
C ASP A 32 7.84 -3.15 14.30
N ALA A 33 9.15 -3.31 14.30
CA ALA A 33 9.86 -4.18 13.37
C ALA A 33 9.46 -5.67 13.47
N THR A 34 8.86 -6.09 14.57
CA THR A 34 8.40 -7.47 14.78
C THR A 34 6.97 -7.70 14.30
N GLY A 35 6.27 -6.63 13.92
CA GLY A 35 4.85 -6.65 13.60
C GLY A 35 3.94 -6.52 14.82
N THR A 36 4.49 -6.14 15.98
CA THR A 36 3.70 -5.85 17.17
C THR A 36 3.04 -4.49 17.06
N TRP A 37 1.74 -4.43 17.27
CA TRP A 37 1.00 -3.18 17.24
C TRP A 37 1.43 -2.23 18.37
N CYS A 38 1.69 -0.97 18.03
CA CYS A 38 2.18 0.06 18.94
C CYS A 38 1.22 1.23 19.12
N GLY A 39 0.15 1.31 18.34
CA GLY A 39 -0.79 2.42 18.35
C GLY A 39 -1.24 2.78 16.95
N TYR A 40 -1.72 4.00 16.78
CA TYR A 40 -2.17 4.52 15.50
C TYR A 40 -1.87 6.02 15.39
N GLU A 41 -1.97 6.54 14.20
CA GLU A 41 -1.89 7.95 13.90
C GLU A 41 -3.23 8.42 13.35
N ASP A 42 -3.83 9.46 13.96
CA ASP A 42 -4.97 10.14 13.37
C ASP A 42 -4.49 11.10 12.29
N ILE A 43 -5.00 10.95 11.08
CA ILE A 43 -4.60 11.80 9.95
C ILE A 43 -5.84 12.34 9.25
N ARG A 44 -5.89 13.67 9.16
CA ARG A 44 -6.70 14.41 8.21
C ARG A 44 -5.75 15.07 7.23
N ARG A 45 -5.91 14.78 5.94
CA ARG A 45 -5.10 15.42 4.92
C ARG A 45 -5.97 15.92 3.78
N SER A 46 -5.54 17.02 3.17
CA SER A 46 -6.11 17.52 1.92
C SER A 46 -5.01 17.72 0.89
N SER A 47 -5.39 17.66 -0.37
CA SER A 47 -4.51 18.00 -1.48
C SER A 47 -5.23 18.91 -2.45
N GLU A 48 -4.55 19.96 -2.87
CA GLU A 48 -5.03 20.96 -3.78
C GLU A 48 -3.98 21.23 -4.85
N TYR A 49 -4.39 21.28 -6.10
CA TYR A 49 -3.50 21.64 -7.21
C TYR A 49 -3.63 23.14 -7.47
N THR A 50 -2.53 23.87 -7.29
CA THR A 50 -2.46 25.32 -7.45
C THR A 50 -1.14 25.70 -8.11
N ASP A 51 -1.18 26.53 -9.14
CA ASP A 51 0.00 27.09 -9.81
C ASP A 51 1.04 26.05 -10.27
N GLY A 52 0.58 24.95 -10.86
CA GLY A 52 1.45 23.89 -11.38
C GLY A 52 2.03 22.93 -10.33
N ALA A 53 1.59 23.04 -9.07
CA ALA A 53 2.03 22.17 -7.99
C ALA A 53 0.85 21.65 -7.17
N THR A 54 1.02 20.49 -6.55
CA THR A 54 0.08 20.00 -5.54
C THR A 54 0.58 20.40 -4.16
N VAL A 55 -0.28 21.07 -3.40
CA VAL A 55 -0.04 21.36 -1.99
C VAL A 55 -0.81 20.36 -1.15
N TYR A 56 -0.10 19.62 -0.33
CA TYR A 56 -0.68 18.75 0.68
C TYR A 56 -0.73 19.49 2.03
N ARG A 57 -1.86 19.39 2.69
CA ARG A 57 -2.00 19.81 4.09
C ARG A 57 -2.29 18.57 4.91
N MET A 58 -1.61 18.43 6.02
CA MET A 58 -1.76 17.31 6.91
C MET A 58 -1.95 17.80 8.33
N ASP A 59 -2.99 17.32 8.97
CA ASP A 59 -3.24 17.44 10.39
C ASP A 59 -3.31 16.03 10.97
N GLY A 60 -2.64 15.81 12.09
CA GLY A 60 -2.59 14.47 12.65
C GLY A 60 -1.92 14.44 14.01
N GLY A 61 -2.10 13.32 14.69
CA GLY A 61 -1.52 13.06 15.99
C GLY A 61 -1.32 11.58 16.20
N LEU A 62 -0.20 11.21 16.81
CA LEU A 62 0.09 9.83 17.17
C LEU A 62 -0.54 9.51 18.52
N GLU A 63 -1.46 8.55 18.52
CA GLU A 63 -2.05 7.99 19.73
C GLU A 63 -1.58 6.55 19.92
N GLY A 64 -1.16 6.24 21.14
CA GLY A 64 -0.74 4.89 21.53
C GLY A 64 0.56 4.90 22.31
N GLY A 65 1.00 3.69 22.62
CA GLY A 65 2.18 3.42 23.45
C GLY A 65 3.31 2.77 22.65
N GLY A 66 4.32 2.35 23.38
CA GLY A 66 5.44 1.59 22.84
C GLY A 66 6.64 2.45 22.41
N PRO A 67 7.73 1.79 22.00
CA PRO A 67 9.02 2.46 21.78
C PRO A 67 9.02 3.43 20.60
N LEU A 68 8.05 3.31 19.68
CA LEU A 68 7.98 4.14 18.49
C LEU A 68 7.11 5.40 18.67
N ALA A 69 6.18 5.41 19.62
CA ALA A 69 5.23 6.52 19.83
C ALA A 69 5.89 7.87 20.11
N GLY A 70 7.06 7.88 20.79
CA GLY A 70 7.82 9.10 21.03
C GLY A 70 8.73 9.52 19.87
N ARG A 71 8.99 8.62 18.94
CA ARG A 71 9.95 8.82 17.84
C ARG A 71 9.30 9.43 16.60
N PHE A 72 8.09 9.02 16.28
CA PHE A 72 7.41 9.41 15.03
C PHE A 72 6.32 10.44 15.28
N ARG A 73 6.64 11.51 15.98
CA ARG A 73 5.71 12.63 16.12
C ARG A 73 5.73 13.47 14.87
N LEU A 74 4.59 13.64 14.25
CA LEU A 74 4.39 14.68 13.25
C LEU A 74 4.25 16.02 13.99
N ALA A 75 4.95 17.04 13.52
CA ALA A 75 4.66 18.41 13.90
C ALA A 75 3.43 18.85 13.09
N ALA A 76 2.24 18.55 13.61
CA ALA A 76 1.00 18.91 12.95
C ALA A 76 0.42 20.22 13.47
N PRO A 77 -0.34 20.97 12.65
CA PRO A 77 -0.53 20.75 11.22
C PRO A 77 0.69 21.22 10.39
N PHE A 78 0.97 20.54 9.30
CA PHE A 78 2.00 20.97 8.36
C PHE A 78 1.54 20.86 6.90
N ALA A 79 2.19 21.62 6.02
CA ALA A 79 1.96 21.58 4.59
C ALA A 79 3.26 21.23 3.86
N PHE A 80 3.16 20.53 2.75
CA PHE A 80 4.28 20.23 1.89
C PHE A 80 3.88 20.32 0.41
N GLY A 81 4.82 20.75 -0.40
CA GLY A 81 4.64 20.82 -1.85
C GLY A 81 5.04 19.55 -2.55
N VAL A 82 4.35 19.25 -3.64
CA VAL A 82 4.71 18.21 -4.58
C VAL A 82 4.80 18.82 -5.96
N THR A 83 5.97 18.69 -6.56
CA THR A 83 6.16 19.04 -7.97
C THR A 83 6.04 17.76 -8.78
N ASP A 84 5.04 17.65 -9.66
CA ASP A 84 4.95 16.59 -10.63
C ASP A 84 5.82 16.92 -11.84
N ALA A 85 6.87 16.11 -12.02
CA ALA A 85 7.42 15.89 -13.35
C ALA A 85 6.71 14.68 -13.96
N ASP A 86 6.59 14.59 -15.27
CA ASP A 86 5.73 13.61 -15.96
C ASP A 86 5.97 12.15 -15.56
N ASP A 87 7.18 11.81 -15.15
CA ASP A 87 7.61 10.46 -14.79
C ASP A 87 8.13 10.34 -13.33
N ASN A 88 8.16 11.43 -12.60
CA ASN A 88 8.65 11.44 -11.22
C ASN A 88 8.07 12.61 -10.43
N ARG A 89 7.58 12.34 -9.23
CA ARG A 89 7.08 13.35 -8.30
C ARG A 89 8.16 13.67 -7.28
N VAL A 90 8.37 14.95 -7.00
CA VAL A 90 9.29 15.40 -5.96
C VAL A 90 8.50 15.97 -4.79
N TYR A 91 8.77 15.46 -3.60
CA TYR A 91 8.13 15.88 -2.37
C TYR A 91 9.11 16.66 -1.53
N VAL A 92 8.70 17.83 -1.05
CA VAL A 92 9.50 18.66 -0.16
C VAL A 92 8.62 19.16 0.97
N GLY A 93 8.90 18.71 2.17
CA GLY A 93 8.20 19.11 3.39
C GLY A 93 9.13 19.74 4.41
N PRO A 94 8.59 20.20 5.55
CA PRO A 94 9.39 20.83 6.62
C PRO A 94 10.48 19.92 7.20
N ASP A 95 10.22 18.61 7.24
CA ASP A 95 11.10 17.61 7.85
C ASP A 95 11.16 16.32 7.05
N PHE A 96 10.91 16.39 5.75
CA PHE A 96 11.11 15.26 4.85
C PHE A 96 11.30 15.72 3.40
N HIS A 97 11.93 14.87 2.61
CA HIS A 97 12.00 15.00 1.17
C HIS A 97 11.94 13.60 0.53
N GLY A 98 11.57 13.56 -0.71
CA GLY A 98 11.47 12.28 -1.40
C GLY A 98 11.00 12.40 -2.83
N SER A 99 10.72 11.27 -3.42
CA SER A 99 10.17 11.15 -4.76
C SER A 99 9.11 10.06 -4.82
N GLY A 100 8.27 10.09 -5.83
CA GLY A 100 7.26 9.07 -6.07
C GLY A 100 7.00 8.84 -7.54
N GLN A 101 6.58 7.64 -7.86
CA GLN A 101 6.23 7.24 -9.22
C GLN A 101 4.74 6.85 -9.24
N PRO A 102 3.90 7.61 -9.97
CA PRO A 102 2.48 7.29 -10.11
C PRO A 102 2.26 6.25 -11.21
N TYR A 103 1.44 5.25 -10.92
CA TYR A 103 0.98 4.22 -11.85
C TYR A 103 -0.55 4.21 -11.82
N GLY A 104 -1.17 5.15 -12.53
CA GLY A 104 -2.62 5.32 -12.52
C GLY A 104 -3.17 5.72 -11.14
N THR A 105 -3.82 4.79 -10.44
CA THR A 105 -4.38 5.00 -9.11
C THR A 105 -3.48 4.53 -7.96
N PHE A 106 -2.28 4.12 -8.28
CA PHE A 106 -1.25 3.70 -7.32
C PHE A 106 -0.02 4.62 -7.40
N VAL A 107 0.62 4.88 -6.27
CA VAL A 107 1.91 5.57 -6.19
C VAL A 107 2.85 4.80 -5.26
N ASP A 108 4.05 4.46 -5.78
CA ASP A 108 5.22 4.15 -4.96
C ASP A 108 5.94 5.45 -4.65
N ALA A 109 6.07 5.77 -3.38
CA ALA A 109 6.72 6.98 -2.92
C ALA A 109 7.79 6.66 -1.87
N ARG A 110 8.94 7.30 -2.01
CA ARG A 110 10.10 7.09 -1.13
C ARG A 110 10.52 8.40 -0.52
N TYR A 111 10.50 8.45 0.80
CA TYR A 111 10.84 9.64 1.57
C TYR A 111 12.03 9.37 2.48
N TYR A 112 12.70 10.44 2.86
CA TYR A 112 13.59 10.46 4.00
C TYR A 112 13.13 11.52 4.99
N GLY A 113 12.94 11.14 6.25
CA GLY A 113 12.60 12.02 7.35
C GLY A 113 13.82 12.22 8.27
N PRO A 114 14.54 13.36 8.14
CA PRO A 114 15.74 13.63 8.96
C PRO A 114 15.45 13.63 10.46
N GLY A 115 14.34 14.21 10.87
CA GLY A 115 13.94 14.25 12.29
C GLY A 115 13.65 12.88 12.87
N TRP A 116 13.16 11.97 12.04
CA TRP A 116 12.93 10.57 12.40
C TRP A 116 14.13 9.67 12.16
N GLN A 117 15.07 10.11 11.34
CA GLN A 117 16.24 9.35 10.88
C GLN A 117 15.84 8.03 10.21
N VAL A 118 14.78 8.04 9.41
CA VAL A 118 14.30 6.88 8.67
C VAL A 118 14.02 7.21 7.21
N GLY A 119 14.21 6.23 6.35
CA GLY A 119 13.61 6.17 5.03
C GLY A 119 12.22 5.54 5.13
N LEU A 120 11.28 6.05 4.36
CA LEU A 120 9.91 5.52 4.25
C LEU A 120 9.69 5.03 2.82
N ASN A 121 9.27 3.79 2.69
CA ASN A 121 8.73 3.28 1.43
C ASN A 121 7.20 3.25 1.57
N THR A 122 6.54 4.15 0.87
CA THR A 122 5.11 4.42 1.03
C THR A 122 4.35 4.05 -0.22
N TRP A 123 3.39 3.17 -0.10
CA TRP A 123 2.49 2.76 -1.15
C TRP A 123 1.08 3.28 -0.88
N ASN A 124 0.60 4.08 -1.83
CA ASN A 124 -0.74 4.65 -1.81
C ASN A 124 -1.53 4.09 -2.99
N HIS A 125 -2.65 3.46 -2.73
CA HIS A 125 -3.52 2.88 -3.75
C HIS A 125 -4.96 3.35 -3.54
N VAL A 126 -5.45 4.23 -4.42
CA VAL A 126 -6.86 4.60 -4.48
C VAL A 126 -7.62 3.48 -5.16
N LEU A 127 -8.59 2.92 -4.46
CA LEU A 127 -9.38 1.79 -4.96
C LEU A 127 -10.36 2.21 -6.06
N PRO A 128 -10.95 1.25 -6.80
CA PRO A 128 -11.87 1.56 -7.90
C PRO A 128 -13.10 2.39 -7.51
N ASP A 129 -13.52 2.37 -6.24
CA ASP A 129 -14.62 3.21 -5.74
C ASP A 129 -14.28 4.72 -5.73
N GLY A 130 -13.00 5.07 -5.84
CA GLY A 130 -12.51 6.45 -5.84
C GLY A 130 -12.48 7.12 -4.48
N ASP A 131 -13.11 6.53 -3.46
CA ASP A 131 -13.29 7.10 -2.12
C ASP A 131 -12.53 6.38 -1.02
N THR A 132 -11.91 5.26 -1.36
CA THR A 132 -11.10 4.45 -0.45
C THR A 132 -9.65 4.44 -0.92
N GLN A 133 -8.72 4.69 -0.01
CA GLN A 133 -7.29 4.58 -0.29
C GLN A 133 -6.63 3.66 0.73
N VAL A 134 -5.92 2.64 0.25
CA VAL A 134 -5.03 1.84 1.07
C VAL A 134 -3.68 2.53 1.16
N TYR A 135 -3.25 2.77 2.37
CA TYR A 135 -1.96 3.36 2.71
C TYR A 135 -1.09 2.35 3.43
N SER A 136 0.17 2.28 3.05
CA SER A 136 1.18 1.53 3.78
C SER A 136 2.53 2.22 3.65
N SER A 137 3.23 2.36 4.76
CA SER A 137 4.58 2.92 4.79
C SER A 137 5.46 2.04 5.65
N VAL A 138 6.45 1.39 5.02
CA VAL A 138 7.49 0.65 5.73
C VAL A 138 8.64 1.60 6.01
N LEU A 139 9.08 1.62 7.26
CA LEU A 139 10.10 2.52 7.76
C LEU A 139 11.43 1.77 7.89
N TYR A 140 12.48 2.38 7.33
CA TYR A 140 13.83 1.79 7.30
C TYR A 140 14.85 2.71 7.97
N GLN A 141 15.75 2.10 8.74
CA GLN A 141 17.00 2.71 9.14
C GLN A 141 18.15 1.97 8.47
N GLY A 142 18.70 2.56 7.42
CA GLY A 142 19.53 1.83 6.47
C GLY A 142 18.73 0.72 5.79
N TRP A 143 19.14 -0.52 5.96
CA TRP A 143 18.46 -1.72 5.42
C TRP A 143 17.53 -2.41 6.43
N THR A 144 17.48 -1.90 7.66
CA THR A 144 16.71 -2.52 8.75
C THR A 144 15.33 -1.92 8.82
N VAL A 145 14.30 -2.75 8.77
CA VAL A 145 12.92 -2.34 9.05
C VAL A 145 12.83 -1.96 10.53
N VAL A 146 12.31 -0.77 10.81
CA VAL A 146 12.11 -0.27 12.18
C VAL A 146 10.64 -0.15 12.56
N GLY A 147 9.75 -0.19 11.59
CA GLY A 147 8.31 -0.16 11.80
C GLY A 147 7.52 -0.08 10.51
N CYS A 148 6.20 -0.07 10.64
CA CYS A 148 5.29 0.07 9.52
C CYS A 148 4.04 0.83 9.97
N PHE A 149 3.61 1.80 9.17
CA PHE A 149 2.27 2.36 9.22
C PHE A 149 1.43 1.75 8.12
N ASN A 150 0.22 1.33 8.42
CA ASN A 150 -0.75 0.95 7.38
C ASN A 150 -2.18 1.14 7.83
N GLY A 151 -3.08 1.42 6.89
CA GLY A 151 -4.49 1.65 7.15
C GLY A 151 -5.27 2.02 5.90
N VAL A 152 -6.51 2.37 6.10
CA VAL A 152 -7.42 2.82 5.05
C VAL A 152 -7.82 4.26 5.31
N TYR A 153 -7.76 5.08 4.26
CA TYR A 153 -8.30 6.43 4.26
C TYR A 153 -9.64 6.46 3.55
N ARG A 154 -10.52 7.29 4.06
CA ARG A 154 -11.81 7.59 3.46
C ARG A 154 -11.81 9.02 2.93
N ARG A 155 -12.23 9.20 1.66
CA ARG A 155 -12.42 10.52 1.06
C ARG A 155 -13.70 11.16 1.52
N THR A 156 -13.65 12.47 1.73
CA THR A 156 -14.82 13.31 2.01
C THR A 156 -14.77 14.60 1.20
N THR A 157 -15.92 15.23 1.03
CA THR A 157 -16.02 16.49 0.29
C THR A 157 -16.58 17.64 1.14
N ASP A 158 -17.25 17.33 2.26
CA ASP A 158 -18.03 18.27 3.04
C ASP A 158 -17.96 18.02 4.56
N HIS A 159 -16.83 17.46 5.02
CA HIS A 159 -16.67 17.05 6.43
C HIS A 159 -16.98 18.15 7.44
N ASP A 160 -16.49 19.37 7.21
CA ASP A 160 -16.65 20.46 8.16
C ASP A 160 -18.07 21.03 8.17
N GLU A 161 -18.81 20.90 7.07
CA GLU A 161 -20.11 21.50 6.86
C GLU A 161 -21.27 20.52 7.15
N ASN A 162 -21.02 19.20 6.97
CA ASN A 162 -22.05 18.17 7.03
C ASN A 162 -21.92 17.27 8.27
N PRO A 163 -22.87 17.34 9.23
CA PRO A 163 -22.85 16.48 10.42
C PRO A 163 -22.89 14.97 10.10
N ALA A 164 -23.61 14.57 9.05
CA ALA A 164 -23.69 13.15 8.65
C ALA A 164 -22.35 12.64 8.13
N THR A 165 -21.61 13.46 7.39
CA THR A 165 -20.26 13.13 6.93
C THR A 165 -19.30 13.01 8.11
N ARG A 166 -19.38 13.92 9.10
CA ARG A 166 -18.57 13.80 10.34
C ARG A 166 -18.84 12.51 11.09
N GLU A 167 -20.11 12.13 11.21
CA GLU A 167 -20.49 10.87 11.87
C GLU A 167 -19.96 9.66 11.11
N ALA A 168 -20.06 9.65 9.78
CA ALA A 168 -19.52 8.59 8.93
C ALA A 168 -18.01 8.48 9.05
N VAL A 169 -17.27 9.59 9.08
CA VAL A 169 -15.82 9.62 9.32
C VAL A 169 -15.50 9.09 10.70
N ALA A 170 -16.19 9.53 11.75
CA ALA A 170 -15.96 9.03 13.11
C ALA A 170 -16.19 7.53 13.21
N ALA A 171 -17.22 7.00 12.55
CA ALA A 171 -17.48 5.57 12.49
C ALA A 171 -16.37 4.81 11.74
N HIS A 172 -15.86 5.38 10.63
CA HIS A 172 -14.74 4.82 9.90
C HIS A 172 -13.46 4.77 10.76
N LEU A 173 -13.09 5.87 11.42
CA LEU A 173 -11.91 5.93 12.28
C LEU A 173 -12.02 4.96 13.47
N ALA A 174 -13.20 4.82 14.06
CA ALA A 174 -13.45 3.83 15.10
C ALA A 174 -13.32 2.39 14.58
N ALA A 175 -13.74 2.12 13.34
CA ALA A 175 -13.54 0.83 12.70
C ALA A 175 -12.05 0.55 12.45
N GLU A 176 -11.29 1.52 11.95
CA GLU A 176 -9.84 1.39 11.75
C GLU A 176 -9.09 1.11 13.06
N THR A 177 -9.48 1.75 14.18
CA THR A 177 -8.90 1.44 15.50
C THR A 177 -9.10 -0.02 15.91
N ARG A 178 -10.28 -0.59 15.62
CA ARG A 178 -10.59 -1.99 15.96
C ARG A 178 -9.95 -2.99 14.99
N CYS A 179 -9.95 -2.67 13.72
CA CYS A 179 -9.52 -3.58 12.66
C CYS A 179 -8.03 -3.45 12.33
N GLY A 180 -7.42 -2.30 12.56
CA GLY A 180 -6.00 -2.07 12.28
C GLY A 180 -5.07 -3.10 12.91
N PRO A 181 -5.22 -3.47 14.20
CA PRO A 181 -4.41 -4.49 14.85
C PRO A 181 -4.69 -5.93 14.41
N VAL A 182 -5.76 -6.19 13.65
CA VAL A 182 -6.12 -7.55 13.23
C VAL A 182 -4.96 -8.16 12.46
N PRO A 183 -4.46 -9.33 12.88
CA PRO A 183 -3.32 -9.94 12.20
C PRO A 183 -3.71 -10.45 10.82
N TRP A 184 -2.77 -10.38 9.90
CA TRP A 184 -2.86 -11.05 8.62
C TRP A 184 -2.99 -12.56 8.81
N ILE A 185 -4.11 -13.13 8.43
CA ILE A 185 -4.37 -14.57 8.51
C ILE A 185 -5.13 -14.98 7.25
N LEU A 186 -4.55 -15.84 6.44
CA LEU A 186 -5.24 -16.49 5.33
C LEU A 186 -6.32 -17.45 5.81
N PRO A 187 -7.30 -17.77 4.96
CA PRO A 187 -8.28 -18.82 5.27
C PRO A 187 -7.58 -20.14 5.57
N THR A 188 -7.77 -20.66 6.78
CA THR A 188 -7.13 -21.92 7.25
C THR A 188 -8.11 -23.08 7.36
N LYS A 189 -9.42 -22.82 7.21
CA LYS A 189 -10.48 -23.83 7.39
C LYS A 189 -11.19 -24.21 6.09
N GLN A 190 -10.99 -23.42 5.05
CA GLN A 190 -11.74 -23.55 3.81
C GLN A 190 -10.82 -23.25 2.62
N SER A 191 -10.87 -24.09 1.62
CA SER A 191 -10.25 -23.81 0.32
C SER A 191 -11.05 -22.76 -0.43
N GLY A 192 -10.38 -22.05 -1.33
CA GLY A 192 -11.00 -21.04 -2.18
C GLY A 192 -9.98 -20.29 -3.00
N THR A 193 -10.44 -19.25 -3.67
CA THR A 193 -9.62 -18.49 -4.60
C THR A 193 -9.80 -17.01 -4.36
N PHE A 194 -8.70 -16.27 -4.26
CA PHE A 194 -8.68 -14.83 -4.49
C PHE A 194 -8.47 -14.59 -5.98
N ALA A 195 -9.37 -13.86 -6.62
CA ALA A 195 -9.26 -13.56 -8.04
C ALA A 195 -9.69 -12.13 -8.36
N GLY A 196 -9.03 -11.52 -9.33
CA GLY A 196 -9.38 -10.18 -9.81
C GLY A 196 -8.48 -9.68 -10.93
N GLU A 197 -8.96 -8.67 -11.65
CA GLU A 197 -8.16 -7.98 -12.64
C GLU A 197 -7.29 -6.91 -11.98
N CYS A 198 -5.99 -6.92 -12.31
CA CYS A 198 -5.04 -5.89 -11.91
C CYS A 198 -4.63 -5.06 -13.13
N GLU A 199 -4.55 -3.75 -12.98
CA GLU A 199 -3.92 -2.89 -13.97
C GLU A 199 -2.42 -3.14 -14.02
N VAL A 200 -1.85 -3.09 -15.22
CA VAL A 200 -0.42 -3.30 -15.47
C VAL A 200 0.19 -2.07 -16.09
N TRP A 201 1.30 -1.65 -15.53
CA TRP A 201 2.07 -0.48 -15.94
C TRP A 201 3.54 -0.86 -16.12
N ASP A 202 4.24 -0.26 -17.09
CA ASP A 202 5.68 -0.41 -17.20
C ASP A 202 6.44 0.54 -16.25
N ALA A 203 7.76 0.41 -16.19
CA ALA A 203 8.61 1.26 -15.35
C ALA A 203 8.57 2.75 -15.71
N HIS A 204 8.08 3.09 -16.90
CA HIS A 204 7.92 4.47 -17.40
C HIS A 204 6.49 4.99 -17.24
N GLN A 205 5.68 4.34 -16.40
CA GLN A 205 4.31 4.74 -16.07
C GLN A 205 3.34 4.68 -17.27
N LYS A 206 3.69 3.89 -18.29
CA LYS A 206 2.78 3.60 -19.41
C LYS A 206 1.91 2.41 -19.06
N ARG A 207 0.59 2.54 -19.18
CA ARG A 207 -0.34 1.46 -19.01
C ARG A 207 -0.17 0.42 -20.11
N LEU A 208 0.06 -0.84 -19.73
CA LEU A 208 0.23 -1.99 -20.64
C LEU A 208 -1.07 -2.75 -20.87
N GLY A 209 -2.02 -2.68 -19.94
CA GLY A 209 -3.29 -3.41 -20.01
C GLY A 209 -3.73 -3.92 -18.65
N THR A 210 -4.28 -5.13 -18.61
CA THR A 210 -4.70 -5.83 -17.40
C THR A 210 -4.15 -7.26 -17.36
N VAL A 211 -4.02 -7.77 -16.14
CA VAL A 211 -3.68 -9.16 -15.83
C VAL A 211 -4.76 -9.70 -14.91
N LEU A 212 -5.29 -10.87 -15.23
CA LEU A 212 -6.07 -11.65 -14.27
C LEU A 212 -5.10 -12.31 -13.29
N VAL A 213 -5.29 -12.01 -12.02
CA VAL A 213 -4.55 -12.62 -10.91
C VAL A 213 -5.47 -13.60 -10.21
N GLU A 214 -5.05 -14.84 -10.07
CA GLU A 214 -5.75 -15.87 -9.30
C GLU A 214 -4.79 -16.51 -8.31
N ASP A 215 -5.18 -16.59 -7.06
CA ASP A 215 -4.46 -17.29 -5.98
C ASP A 215 -5.39 -18.30 -5.33
N ARG A 216 -5.29 -19.57 -5.74
CA ARG A 216 -6.06 -20.67 -5.16
C ARG A 216 -5.37 -21.20 -3.93
N LEU A 217 -6.11 -21.21 -2.83
CA LEU A 217 -5.64 -21.61 -1.51
C LEU A 217 -6.23 -22.96 -1.10
N THR A 218 -5.36 -23.88 -0.70
CA THR A 218 -5.76 -25.16 -0.09
C THR A 218 -5.08 -25.28 1.27
N PRO A 219 -5.81 -25.10 2.39
CA PRO A 219 -5.24 -25.28 3.72
C PRO A 219 -4.73 -26.71 3.93
N LEU A 220 -3.48 -26.88 4.34
CA LEU A 220 -2.86 -28.16 4.67
C LEU A 220 -2.97 -28.44 6.19
N ASP A 221 -2.74 -27.39 6.97
CA ASP A 221 -2.93 -27.37 8.43
C ASP A 221 -3.06 -25.90 8.93
N LEU A 222 -2.96 -25.68 10.25
CA LEU A 222 -3.11 -24.35 10.84
C LEU A 222 -2.00 -23.36 10.46
N LEU A 223 -0.85 -23.86 10.02
CA LEU A 223 0.34 -23.04 9.73
C LEU A 223 0.75 -23.11 8.26
N ARG A 224 0.20 -24.05 7.49
CA ARG A 224 0.58 -24.27 6.09
C ARG A 224 -0.62 -24.24 5.18
N THR A 225 -0.44 -23.53 4.06
CA THR A 225 -1.41 -23.45 2.97
C THR A 225 -0.70 -23.66 1.65
N GLU A 226 -1.21 -24.53 0.80
CA GLU A 226 -0.77 -24.60 -0.59
C GLU A 226 -1.42 -23.48 -1.39
N HIS A 227 -0.61 -22.79 -2.15
CA HIS A 227 -1.00 -21.73 -3.06
C HIS A 227 -0.70 -22.15 -4.48
N HIS A 228 -1.71 -22.05 -5.33
CA HIS A 228 -1.56 -22.13 -6.77
C HIS A 228 -1.81 -20.73 -7.34
N LEU A 229 -0.71 -20.06 -7.68
CA LEU A 229 -0.69 -18.72 -8.23
C LEU A 229 -0.79 -18.79 -9.74
N SER A 230 -1.67 -18.02 -10.34
CA SER A 230 -1.78 -17.86 -11.79
C SER A 230 -1.96 -16.39 -12.16
N TRP A 231 -1.15 -15.92 -13.07
CA TRP A 231 -1.29 -14.61 -13.70
C TRP A 231 -1.46 -14.82 -15.20
N SER A 232 -2.43 -14.16 -15.82
CA SER A 232 -2.64 -14.26 -17.25
C SER A 232 -2.99 -12.92 -17.88
N GLY A 233 -2.27 -12.54 -18.92
CA GLY A 233 -2.48 -11.32 -19.70
C GLY A 233 -1.30 -10.33 -19.66
N SER A 234 -1.34 -9.37 -20.54
CA SER A 234 -0.35 -8.28 -20.68
C SER A 234 1.11 -8.73 -20.72
N GLY A 235 1.40 -9.96 -21.19
CA GLY A 235 2.76 -10.51 -21.28
C GLY A 235 3.39 -10.89 -19.94
N LEU A 236 2.58 -10.96 -18.88
CA LEU A 236 3.01 -11.36 -17.53
C LEU A 236 2.46 -12.74 -17.15
N ASP A 237 2.28 -13.61 -18.15
CA ASP A 237 1.76 -14.96 -17.92
C ASP A 237 2.70 -15.74 -17.01
N ARG A 238 2.13 -16.30 -15.94
CA ARG A 238 2.89 -17.01 -14.91
C ARG A 238 2.01 -17.98 -14.14
N GLU A 239 2.62 -19.09 -13.76
CA GLU A 239 1.99 -20.09 -12.91
C GLU A 239 3.03 -20.64 -11.93
N ALA A 240 2.65 -20.79 -10.66
CA ALA A 240 3.50 -21.40 -9.66
C ALA A 240 2.66 -22.06 -8.56
N THR A 241 3.15 -23.19 -8.05
CA THR A 241 2.59 -23.82 -6.86
C THR A 241 3.64 -23.77 -5.74
N VAL A 242 3.25 -23.22 -4.60
CA VAL A 242 4.11 -23.08 -3.43
C VAL A 242 3.36 -23.49 -2.16
N VAL A 243 4.09 -23.99 -1.18
CA VAL A 243 3.57 -24.13 0.19
C VAL A 243 4.00 -22.91 0.98
N ARG A 244 3.04 -22.17 1.48
CA ARG A 244 3.20 -21.04 2.37
C ARG A 244 3.13 -21.51 3.82
N ARG A 245 4.20 -21.29 4.56
CA ARG A 245 4.30 -21.63 5.99
C ARG A 245 4.39 -20.36 6.82
N ARG A 246 3.52 -20.25 7.79
CA ARG A 246 3.48 -19.13 8.74
C ARG A 246 4.33 -19.41 9.99
N ASP A 247 5.05 -18.37 10.44
CA ASP A 247 5.80 -18.34 11.68
C ASP A 247 5.63 -16.95 12.34
N GLY A 248 4.64 -16.85 13.23
CA GLY A 248 4.24 -15.56 13.81
C GLY A 248 3.74 -14.57 12.77
N THR A 249 4.46 -13.45 12.62
CA THR A 249 4.20 -12.42 11.60
C THR A 249 5.01 -12.62 10.32
N ARG A 250 5.81 -13.68 10.24
CA ARG A 250 6.59 -14.03 9.06
C ARG A 250 5.96 -15.18 8.31
N GLU A 251 6.19 -15.21 7.02
CA GLU A 251 5.78 -16.29 6.16
C GLU A 251 6.93 -16.67 5.25
N PHE A 252 7.00 -17.96 4.92
CA PHE A 252 8.01 -18.54 4.03
C PHE A 252 7.28 -19.37 2.97
N TRP A 253 7.68 -19.22 1.74
CA TRP A 253 7.08 -19.89 0.60
C TRP A 253 8.12 -20.74 -0.11
N GLU A 254 7.77 -21.97 -0.37
CA GLU A 254 8.66 -22.95 -0.98
C GLU A 254 7.90 -23.78 -2.01
N GLY A 255 8.42 -23.86 -3.22
CA GLY A 255 7.90 -24.68 -4.32
C GLY A 255 8.97 -24.97 -5.36
N PRO A 256 8.68 -25.86 -6.33
CA PRO A 256 9.67 -26.29 -7.31
C PRO A 256 10.21 -25.15 -8.20
N GLY A 257 9.38 -24.16 -8.50
CA GLY A 257 9.72 -23.05 -9.40
C GLY A 257 9.66 -21.68 -8.75
N ALA A 258 9.31 -21.61 -7.44
CA ALA A 258 9.20 -20.33 -6.75
C ALA A 258 9.50 -20.49 -5.25
N TRP A 259 10.07 -19.46 -4.66
CA TRP A 259 10.30 -19.37 -3.21
C TRP A 259 10.21 -17.92 -2.77
N GLY A 260 10.03 -17.69 -1.48
CA GLY A 260 9.95 -16.34 -0.98
C GLY A 260 9.73 -16.25 0.51
N ASN A 261 9.54 -15.04 0.95
CA ASN A 261 9.16 -14.73 2.32
C ASN A 261 8.25 -13.51 2.35
N ALA A 262 7.58 -13.31 3.49
CA ALA A 262 6.79 -12.13 3.75
C ALA A 262 6.89 -11.72 5.21
N GLN A 263 6.64 -10.44 5.47
CA GLN A 263 6.46 -9.88 6.81
C GLN A 263 5.07 -9.24 6.86
N ALA A 264 4.28 -9.67 7.83
CA ALA A 264 2.97 -9.09 8.09
C ALA A 264 3.03 -8.00 9.17
N PHE A 265 2.24 -6.94 8.97
CA PHE A 265 2.00 -5.85 9.91
C PHE A 265 0.50 -5.59 9.98
N GLY A 266 -0.17 -6.16 10.97
CA GLY A 266 -1.63 -6.14 11.04
C GLY A 266 -2.27 -6.74 9.79
N ARG A 267 -3.14 -5.99 9.12
CA ARG A 267 -3.85 -6.41 7.90
C ARG A 267 -3.00 -6.38 6.62
N ALA A 268 -1.79 -5.85 6.69
CA ALA A 268 -0.88 -5.76 5.55
C ALA A 268 0.16 -6.87 5.59
N ASN A 269 0.44 -7.48 4.44
CA ASN A 269 1.50 -8.44 4.23
C ASN A 269 2.40 -7.95 3.10
N PHE A 270 3.71 -8.08 3.27
CA PHE A 270 4.73 -7.61 2.33
C PHE A 270 5.54 -8.78 1.80
N PRO A 271 5.05 -9.45 0.75
CA PRO A 271 5.74 -10.59 0.15
C PRO A 271 6.90 -10.17 -0.74
N VAL A 272 7.92 -11.01 -0.75
CA VAL A 272 8.99 -11.01 -1.76
C VAL A 272 9.09 -12.41 -2.33
N TRP A 273 8.83 -12.54 -3.62
CA TRP A 273 8.87 -13.80 -4.34
C TRP A 273 10.01 -13.82 -5.34
N HIS A 274 10.60 -15.00 -5.52
CA HIS A 274 11.59 -15.29 -6.54
C HIS A 274 11.09 -16.46 -7.39
N PHE A 275 11.26 -16.34 -8.69
CA PHE A 275 10.88 -17.37 -9.66
C PHE A 275 12.12 -17.90 -10.37
N ALA A 276 12.20 -19.24 -10.49
CA ALA A 276 13.35 -19.91 -11.07
C ALA A 276 13.33 -19.90 -12.60
N ASP A 277 12.13 -19.91 -13.18
CA ASP A 277 11.90 -19.91 -14.62
C ASP A 277 11.99 -18.49 -15.19
N GLY A 278 12.69 -18.36 -16.30
CA GLY A 278 12.82 -17.08 -17.02
C GLY A 278 13.87 -16.12 -16.50
N GLY A 279 14.85 -16.60 -15.72
CA GLY A 279 15.99 -15.82 -15.21
C GLY A 279 15.56 -14.94 -14.02
N ALA A 280 16.19 -14.93 -12.97
CA ALA A 280 16.18 -14.08 -11.74
C ALA A 280 15.00 -13.08 -11.57
N GLN A 281 13.78 -13.47 -11.94
CA GLN A 281 12.60 -12.61 -11.72
C GLN A 281 12.25 -12.58 -10.25
N ARG A 282 11.96 -11.38 -9.77
CA ARG A 282 11.56 -11.12 -8.38
C ARG A 282 10.28 -10.28 -8.39
N VAL A 283 9.38 -10.60 -7.49
CA VAL A 283 8.20 -9.78 -7.21
C VAL A 283 8.29 -9.27 -5.79
N VAL A 284 8.11 -7.97 -5.61
CA VAL A 284 7.97 -7.32 -4.31
C VAL A 284 6.54 -6.82 -4.22
N GLY A 285 5.83 -7.17 -3.15
CA GLY A 285 4.41 -6.90 -3.09
C GLY A 285 3.92 -6.33 -1.78
N ARG A 286 2.66 -5.91 -1.84
CA ARG A 286 1.79 -5.64 -0.70
C ARG A 286 0.44 -6.28 -0.96
N GLU A 287 -0.02 -7.04 0.00
CA GLU A 287 -1.37 -7.60 0.08
C GLU A 287 -2.05 -6.98 1.31
N TYR A 288 -3.23 -6.40 1.15
CA TYR A 288 -3.92 -5.73 2.25
C TYR A 288 -5.35 -6.26 2.37
N ALA A 289 -5.69 -6.85 3.52
CA ALA A 289 -7.02 -7.39 3.80
C ALA A 289 -8.00 -6.23 4.11
N LEU A 290 -8.88 -5.91 3.15
CA LEU A 290 -9.83 -4.81 3.26
C LEU A 290 -10.93 -5.09 4.28
N ASP A 291 -11.45 -6.32 4.28
CA ASP A 291 -12.63 -6.73 5.07
C ASP A 291 -12.26 -7.52 6.34
N ALA A 292 -10.99 -7.51 6.75
CA ALA A 292 -10.55 -8.20 7.95
C ALA A 292 -11.19 -7.60 9.21
N THR A 293 -11.80 -8.46 10.03
CA THR A 293 -12.39 -8.10 11.31
C THR A 293 -11.84 -8.98 12.44
N PRO A 294 -11.85 -8.54 13.69
CA PRO A 294 -11.38 -9.35 14.81
C PRO A 294 -12.07 -10.73 14.84
N GLY A 295 -11.26 -11.78 14.89
CA GLY A 295 -11.72 -13.18 14.98
C GLY A 295 -12.12 -13.83 13.65
N MET A 296 -12.00 -13.12 12.52
CA MET A 296 -12.23 -13.70 11.19
C MET A 296 -10.91 -13.86 10.43
N SER A 297 -10.80 -14.94 9.66
CA SER A 297 -9.75 -15.07 8.65
C SER A 297 -9.97 -14.08 7.52
N ALA A 298 -8.93 -13.80 6.75
CA ALA A 298 -8.98 -12.88 5.61
C ALA A 298 -9.78 -13.46 4.41
N GLY A 299 -11.02 -13.83 4.65
CA GLY A 299 -12.00 -14.02 3.57
C GLY A 299 -12.59 -12.65 3.26
N GLY A 300 -12.72 -12.30 1.98
CA GLY A 300 -13.21 -10.99 1.56
C GLY A 300 -12.38 -10.44 0.43
N ARG A 301 -11.98 -9.18 0.51
CA ARG A 301 -11.22 -8.51 -0.54
C ARG A 301 -9.78 -8.24 -0.12
N LEU A 302 -8.87 -8.43 -1.07
CA LEU A 302 -7.47 -8.05 -0.94
C LEU A 302 -7.16 -6.89 -1.92
N ALA A 303 -6.68 -5.77 -1.41
CA ALA A 303 -6.00 -4.80 -2.26
C ALA A 303 -4.56 -5.27 -2.44
N VAL A 304 -4.15 -5.47 -3.68
CA VAL A 304 -2.82 -5.96 -4.02
C VAL A 304 -2.04 -4.96 -4.84
N THR A 305 -0.74 -4.95 -4.63
CA THR A 305 0.23 -4.21 -5.45
C THR A 305 1.47 -5.07 -5.58
N TYR A 306 1.96 -5.25 -6.80
CA TYR A 306 3.15 -6.03 -7.08
C TYR A 306 4.09 -5.27 -8.02
N GLU A 307 5.35 -5.15 -7.62
CA GLU A 307 6.46 -4.67 -8.45
C GLU A 307 7.22 -5.87 -8.98
N VAL A 308 7.26 -6.03 -10.29
CA VAL A 308 7.94 -7.13 -10.97
C VAL A 308 9.30 -6.66 -11.46
N PHE A 309 10.34 -7.33 -11.02
CA PHE A 309 11.71 -7.03 -11.42
C PHE A 309 12.27 -8.15 -12.28
N ASP A 310 12.97 -7.76 -13.34
CA ASP A 310 13.86 -8.62 -14.09
C ASP A 310 15.30 -8.31 -13.66
N GLY A 311 15.89 -9.21 -12.89
CA GLY A 311 17.12 -8.92 -12.16
C GLY A 311 16.96 -7.75 -11.18
N GLN A 312 17.59 -6.63 -11.49
CA GLN A 312 17.51 -5.38 -10.69
C GLN A 312 16.63 -4.30 -11.33
N VAL A 313 16.09 -4.55 -12.52
CA VAL A 313 15.33 -3.57 -13.28
C VAL A 313 13.84 -3.79 -13.03
N LEU A 314 13.12 -2.74 -12.65
CA LEU A 314 11.66 -2.77 -12.58
C LEU A 314 11.11 -2.97 -14.01
N ALA A 315 10.39 -4.06 -14.21
CA ALA A 315 9.79 -4.41 -15.49
C ALA A 315 8.32 -4.00 -15.57
N ALA A 316 7.57 -4.21 -14.48
CA ALA A 316 6.16 -3.87 -14.42
C ALA A 316 5.70 -3.59 -13.00
N VAL A 317 4.59 -2.85 -12.89
CA VAL A 317 3.83 -2.65 -11.66
C VAL A 317 2.40 -3.09 -11.91
N LEU A 318 1.87 -3.91 -10.99
CA LEU A 318 0.48 -4.36 -11.01
C LEU A 318 -0.21 -3.85 -9.75
N HIS A 319 -1.46 -3.42 -9.89
CA HIS A 319 -2.30 -3.12 -8.72
C HIS A 319 -3.78 -3.39 -9.02
N GLY A 320 -4.51 -3.82 -8.01
CA GLY A 320 -5.92 -4.15 -8.14
C GLY A 320 -6.55 -4.61 -6.83
N VAL A 321 -7.75 -5.15 -6.95
CA VAL A 321 -8.49 -5.77 -5.85
C VAL A 321 -8.88 -7.18 -6.26
N LEU A 322 -8.60 -8.13 -5.39
CA LEU A 322 -8.98 -9.54 -5.56
C LEU A 322 -10.13 -9.86 -4.61
N ASP A 323 -11.13 -10.56 -5.12
CA ASP A 323 -12.29 -11.03 -4.36
C ASP A 323 -12.12 -12.50 -3.97
N TRP A 324 -12.54 -12.84 -2.74
CA TRP A 324 -12.54 -14.22 -2.25
C TRP A 324 -13.78 -14.97 -2.68
N SER A 325 -13.58 -16.16 -3.24
CA SER A 325 -14.62 -17.17 -3.47
C SER A 325 -14.24 -18.48 -2.80
N ALA A 326 -15.10 -18.97 -1.92
CA ALA A 326 -14.91 -20.27 -1.27
C ALA A 326 -15.21 -21.42 -2.26
N SER A 327 -14.41 -22.50 -2.17
CA SER A 327 -14.60 -23.74 -2.95
C SER A 327 -15.46 -24.73 -2.21
#